data_b71f8f0dc95b8c05a229deeffe06ae3a
#
_entry.id   b71f8f0dc95b8c05a229deeffe06ae3a
#
_cell.length_a   1.000
_cell.length_b   1.000
_cell.length_c   1.000
_cell.angle_alpha   90.00
_cell.angle_beta   90.00
_cell.angle_gamma   90.00
#
_symmetry.space_group_name_H-M   'P 1'
#
loop_
_entity.id
_entity.type
_entity.pdbx_description
1 polymer ?
#
loop_
_entity_poly.entity_id
_entity_poly.type
_entity_poly.pdbx_seq_one_letter_code
_entity_poly.pdbx_strand_id
1 'polypeptide(L)'
;MAFAGNVDELALLQTVQLKKQITAEVLAAHLGVSVSAGKAAATALLEQGKVESVGDAIRLTDKGITELKDQLDAERVSIDEESIAELFEQLGPLDDELEALLARSEADGFVDALISLDRKAQNLFDDVSAFVPRLARYQDLFGEALDKIKGGSLAWATAGNIDSYAVVWREMKAELAGAAGS
;
A
#
# COMPACT_ATOMS: atom_id res chain seq x y z
N MET A 1 -5.46 14.90 11.85
CA MET A 1 -6.59 14.69 12.81
C MET A 1 -7.03 13.24 12.74
N ALA A 2 -7.04 12.54 13.87
CA ALA A 2 -7.52 11.16 13.88
C ALA A 2 -9.05 11.15 13.71
N PHE A 3 -9.57 10.38 12.75
CA PHE A 3 -11.00 10.14 12.62
C PHE A 3 -11.54 9.35 13.82
N ALA A 4 -12.83 9.47 14.10
CA ALA A 4 -13.51 8.63 15.08
C ALA A 4 -13.27 7.15 14.73
N GLY A 5 -12.39 6.47 15.46
CA GLY A 5 -11.99 5.09 15.23
C GLY A 5 -10.49 4.87 15.00
N ASN A 6 -9.62 5.86 15.21
CA ASN A 6 -8.16 5.78 15.08
C ASN A 6 -7.62 5.43 13.67
N VAL A 7 -8.33 5.81 12.61
CA VAL A 7 -7.83 5.64 11.24
C VAL A 7 -7.13 6.91 10.79
N ASP A 8 -5.89 6.79 10.34
CA ASP A 8 -5.10 7.90 9.83
C ASP A 8 -5.68 8.42 8.51
N GLU A 9 -5.96 9.72 8.42
CA GLU A 9 -6.56 10.33 7.24
C GLU A 9 -5.63 10.27 6.02
N LEU A 10 -4.33 10.46 6.22
CA LEU A 10 -3.34 10.35 5.14
C LEU A 10 -3.36 8.96 4.54
N ALA A 11 -3.36 7.91 5.37
CA ALA A 11 -3.46 6.53 4.91
C ALA A 11 -4.76 6.25 4.16
N LEU A 12 -5.90 6.82 4.61
CA LEU A 12 -7.19 6.72 3.92
C LEU A 12 -7.15 7.33 2.54
N LEU A 13 -6.76 8.60 2.44
CA LEU A 13 -6.73 9.34 1.17
C LEU A 13 -5.75 8.70 0.18
N GLN A 14 -4.57 8.31 0.66
CA GLN A 14 -3.55 7.66 -0.16
C GLN A 14 -4.02 6.30 -0.69
N THR A 15 -4.70 5.50 0.13
CA THR A 15 -5.27 4.22 -0.32
C THR A 15 -6.32 4.43 -1.42
N VAL A 16 -7.22 5.41 -1.25
CA VAL A 16 -8.21 5.74 -2.29
C VAL A 16 -7.51 6.19 -3.58
N GLN A 17 -6.45 7.00 -3.47
CA GLN A 17 -5.66 7.46 -4.62
C GLN A 17 -5.00 6.32 -5.37
N LEU A 18 -4.32 5.41 -4.68
CA LEU A 18 -3.59 4.29 -5.28
C LEU A 18 -4.54 3.27 -5.93
N LYS A 19 -5.66 3.00 -5.30
CA LYS A 19 -6.71 2.09 -5.82
C LYS A 19 -7.61 2.76 -6.85
N LYS A 20 -7.55 4.10 -7.01
CA LYS A 20 -8.39 4.98 -7.85
C LYS A 20 -9.85 5.03 -7.41
N GLN A 21 -10.46 3.89 -7.15
CA GLN A 21 -11.77 3.76 -6.53
C GLN A 21 -11.81 2.48 -5.69
N ILE A 22 -12.48 2.52 -4.55
CA ILE A 22 -12.48 1.44 -3.57
C ILE A 22 -13.77 1.44 -2.75
N THR A 23 -14.30 0.24 -2.44
CA THR A 23 -15.42 0.13 -1.50
C THR A 23 -14.94 0.30 -0.05
N ALA A 24 -15.84 0.65 0.85
CA ALA A 24 -15.50 0.83 2.26
C ALA A 24 -15.03 -0.48 2.92
N GLU A 25 -15.52 -1.63 2.47
CA GLU A 25 -15.13 -2.96 2.94
C GLU A 25 -13.67 -3.26 2.54
N VAL A 26 -13.31 -3.00 1.29
CA VAL A 26 -11.94 -3.22 0.78
C VAL A 26 -10.97 -2.23 1.40
N LEU A 27 -11.38 -0.96 1.58
CA LEU A 27 -10.62 0.05 2.30
C LEU A 27 -10.31 -0.40 3.74
N ALA A 28 -11.31 -0.93 4.45
CA ALA A 28 -11.14 -1.45 5.80
C ALA A 28 -10.16 -2.63 5.84
N ALA A 29 -10.27 -3.57 4.92
CA ALA A 29 -9.37 -4.73 4.82
C ALA A 29 -7.92 -4.29 4.51
N HIS A 30 -7.73 -3.39 3.55
CA HIS A 30 -6.42 -2.85 3.21
C HIS A 30 -5.75 -2.17 4.41
N LEU A 31 -6.49 -1.37 5.16
CA LEU A 31 -5.98 -0.64 6.33
C LEU A 31 -5.89 -1.50 7.61
N GLY A 32 -6.40 -2.73 7.59
CA GLY A 32 -6.39 -3.62 8.75
C GLY A 32 -7.34 -3.16 9.88
N VAL A 33 -8.44 -2.47 9.52
CA VAL A 33 -9.44 -1.98 10.47
C VAL A 33 -10.77 -2.73 10.31
N SER A 34 -11.70 -2.57 11.27
CA SER A 34 -13.02 -3.18 11.14
C SER A 34 -13.83 -2.55 9.99
N VAL A 35 -14.74 -3.33 9.40
CA VAL A 35 -15.63 -2.83 8.33
C VAL A 35 -16.42 -1.62 8.79
N SER A 36 -16.88 -1.60 10.06
CA SER A 36 -17.59 -0.44 10.62
C SER A 36 -16.71 0.81 10.69
N ALA A 37 -15.43 0.66 11.05
CA ALA A 37 -14.47 1.76 11.05
C ALA A 37 -14.19 2.27 9.63
N GLY A 38 -14.03 1.37 8.67
CA GLY A 38 -13.88 1.74 7.25
C GLY A 38 -15.08 2.48 6.69
N LYS A 39 -16.29 2.03 7.00
CA LYS A 39 -17.54 2.72 6.61
C LYS A 39 -17.68 4.10 7.26
N ALA A 40 -17.37 4.22 8.54
CA ALA A 40 -17.38 5.50 9.23
C ALA A 40 -16.39 6.50 8.64
N ALA A 41 -15.18 6.03 8.33
CA ALA A 41 -14.14 6.83 7.69
C ALA A 41 -14.56 7.29 6.28
N ALA A 42 -15.10 6.39 5.44
CA ALA A 42 -15.61 6.73 4.12
C ALA A 42 -16.75 7.77 4.19
N THR A 43 -17.68 7.60 5.14
CA THR A 43 -18.77 8.57 5.36
C THR A 43 -18.22 9.94 5.74
N ALA A 44 -17.26 10.00 6.66
CA ALA A 44 -16.64 11.26 7.07
C ALA A 44 -15.93 11.96 5.90
N LEU A 45 -15.24 11.23 5.03
CA LEU A 45 -14.61 11.79 3.82
C LEU A 45 -15.64 12.32 2.82
N LEU A 46 -16.80 11.63 2.67
CA LEU A 46 -17.92 12.08 1.83
C LEU A 46 -18.52 13.38 2.37
N GLU A 47 -18.80 13.45 3.67
CA GLU A 47 -19.34 14.66 4.33
C GLU A 47 -18.40 15.86 4.21
N GLN A 48 -17.10 15.63 4.22
CA GLN A 48 -16.09 16.66 4.02
C GLN A 48 -15.88 17.02 2.55
N GLY A 49 -16.49 16.30 1.62
CA GLY A 49 -16.33 16.50 0.18
C GLY A 49 -14.94 16.12 -0.35
N LYS A 50 -14.17 15.32 0.39
CA LYS A 50 -12.83 14.84 -0.01
C LYS A 50 -12.90 13.63 -0.95
N VAL A 51 -14.00 12.88 -0.88
CA VAL A 51 -14.32 11.81 -1.81
C VAL A 51 -15.73 11.97 -2.33
N GLU A 52 -16.04 11.29 -3.44
CA GLU A 52 -17.38 11.17 -4.01
C GLU A 52 -17.74 9.71 -4.25
N SER A 53 -19.02 9.40 -4.28
CA SER A 53 -19.53 8.05 -4.53
C SER A 53 -19.50 7.73 -6.02
N VAL A 54 -19.05 6.52 -6.35
CA VAL A 54 -19.12 5.92 -7.68
C VAL A 54 -19.72 4.53 -7.52
N GLY A 55 -21.05 4.43 -7.61
CA GLY A 55 -21.77 3.21 -7.22
C GLY A 55 -21.63 2.95 -5.71
N ASP A 56 -21.12 1.78 -5.36
CA ASP A 56 -20.80 1.35 -3.99
C ASP A 56 -19.36 1.71 -3.56
N ALA A 57 -18.56 2.23 -4.48
CA ALA A 57 -17.19 2.67 -4.23
C ALA A 57 -17.10 4.18 -4.01
N ILE A 58 -15.95 4.62 -3.52
CA ILE A 58 -15.55 6.03 -3.39
C ILE A 58 -14.30 6.29 -4.22
N ARG A 59 -14.14 7.53 -4.68
CA ARG A 59 -12.90 8.05 -5.29
C ARG A 59 -12.61 9.45 -4.76
N LEU A 60 -11.36 9.91 -4.88
CA LEU A 60 -11.00 11.27 -4.51
C LEU A 60 -11.68 12.30 -5.41
N THR A 61 -12.08 13.41 -4.80
CA THR A 61 -12.41 14.67 -5.49
C THR A 61 -11.16 15.52 -5.66
N ASP A 62 -11.23 16.62 -6.42
CA ASP A 62 -10.14 17.60 -6.52
C ASP A 62 -9.73 18.13 -5.13
N LYS A 63 -10.71 18.31 -4.23
CA LYS A 63 -10.45 18.68 -2.84
C LYS A 63 -9.69 17.60 -2.10
N GLY A 64 -10.06 16.34 -2.28
CA GLY A 64 -9.35 15.19 -1.67
C GLY A 64 -7.93 15.05 -2.19
N ILE A 65 -7.70 15.27 -3.48
CA ILE A 65 -6.37 15.26 -4.11
C ILE A 65 -5.50 16.39 -3.55
N THR A 66 -6.04 17.59 -3.41
CA THR A 66 -5.31 18.72 -2.81
C THR A 66 -4.94 18.45 -1.36
N GLU A 67 -5.88 17.97 -0.57
CA GLU A 67 -5.65 17.60 0.84
C GLU A 67 -4.60 16.51 0.98
N LEU A 68 -4.67 15.46 0.14
CA LEU A 68 -3.68 14.39 0.12
C LEU A 68 -2.28 14.95 -0.17
N LYS A 69 -2.16 15.81 -1.18
CA LYS A 69 -0.89 16.44 -1.54
C LYS A 69 -0.32 17.23 -0.37
N ASP A 70 -1.13 18.07 0.26
CA ASP A 70 -0.69 18.90 1.39
C ASP A 70 -0.22 18.05 2.57
N GLN A 71 -0.90 16.92 2.84
CA GLN A 71 -0.50 16.00 3.91
C GLN A 71 0.77 15.21 3.57
N LEU A 72 0.96 14.78 2.31
CA LEU A 72 2.20 14.15 1.86
C LEU A 72 3.39 15.12 1.90
N ASP A 73 3.18 16.37 1.48
CA ASP A 73 4.21 17.41 1.56
C ASP A 73 4.61 17.68 3.04
N ALA A 74 3.64 17.69 3.95
CA ALA A 74 3.90 17.82 5.39
C ALA A 74 4.64 16.60 5.97
N GLU A 75 4.29 15.39 5.56
CA GLU A 75 5.02 14.16 5.96
C GLU A 75 6.46 14.22 5.47
N ARG A 76 6.69 14.62 4.22
CA ARG A 76 8.02 14.70 3.61
C ARG A 76 8.97 15.62 4.36
N VAL A 77 8.48 16.71 4.93
CA VAL A 77 9.31 17.63 5.75
C VAL A 77 9.92 16.93 6.97
N SER A 78 9.27 15.88 7.48
CA SER A 78 9.73 15.12 8.65
C SER A 78 10.62 13.92 8.31
N ILE A 79 10.80 13.61 7.02
CA ILE A 79 11.56 12.46 6.53
C ILE A 79 12.99 12.89 6.17
N ASP A 80 13.97 12.04 6.47
CA ASP A 80 15.32 12.16 5.93
C ASP A 80 15.30 11.72 4.45
N GLU A 81 15.24 12.71 3.56
CA GLU A 81 15.11 12.51 2.12
C GLU A 81 16.29 11.72 1.54
N GLU A 82 17.53 11.96 2.02
CA GLU A 82 18.73 11.26 1.54
C GLU A 82 18.65 9.76 1.89
N SER A 83 18.31 9.44 3.14
CA SER A 83 18.17 8.05 3.59
C SER A 83 17.04 7.32 2.83
N ILE A 84 15.91 7.99 2.59
CA ILE A 84 14.81 7.39 1.83
C ILE A 84 15.19 7.19 0.35
N ALA A 85 15.92 8.11 -0.25
CA ALA A 85 16.41 7.97 -1.63
C ALA A 85 17.35 6.75 -1.76
N GLU A 86 18.25 6.55 -0.80
CA GLU A 86 19.11 5.36 -0.76
C GLU A 86 18.30 4.06 -0.66
N LEU A 87 17.26 4.02 0.18
CA LEU A 87 16.39 2.86 0.31
C LEU A 87 15.59 2.59 -0.98
N PHE A 88 15.17 3.64 -1.66
CA PHE A 88 14.52 3.52 -2.97
C PHE A 88 15.46 2.93 -4.04
N GLU A 89 16.72 3.34 -4.06
CA GLU A 89 17.73 2.74 -4.96
C GLU A 89 17.98 1.26 -4.63
N GLN A 90 18.02 0.89 -3.35
CA GLN A 90 18.18 -0.51 -2.92
C GLN A 90 16.99 -1.39 -3.30
N LEU A 91 15.80 -0.82 -3.48
CA LEU A 91 14.62 -1.56 -3.95
C LEU A 91 14.75 -2.01 -5.41
N GLY A 92 15.48 -1.30 -6.26
CA GLY A 92 15.60 -1.57 -7.69
C GLY A 92 15.95 -3.02 -8.02
N PRO A 93 17.05 -3.59 -7.50
CA PRO A 93 17.42 -4.99 -7.75
C PRO A 93 16.37 -6.00 -7.28
N LEU A 94 15.65 -5.71 -6.18
CA LEU A 94 14.59 -6.57 -5.67
C LEU A 94 13.34 -6.49 -6.56
N ASP A 95 13.05 -5.32 -7.11
CA ASP A 95 11.98 -5.10 -8.08
C ASP A 95 12.21 -5.91 -9.36
N ASP A 96 13.43 -5.85 -9.91
CA ASP A 96 13.83 -6.65 -11.07
C ASP A 96 13.73 -8.16 -10.81
N GLU A 97 14.13 -8.60 -9.60
CA GLU A 97 14.02 -10.01 -9.17
C GLU A 97 12.55 -10.44 -9.08
N LEU A 98 11.68 -9.58 -8.54
CA LEU A 98 10.25 -9.87 -8.46
C LEU A 98 9.61 -9.95 -9.85
N GLU A 99 9.88 -9.01 -10.74
CA GLU A 99 9.35 -9.04 -12.10
C GLU A 99 9.75 -10.31 -12.84
N ALA A 100 11.02 -10.73 -12.72
CA ALA A 100 11.50 -11.97 -13.29
C ALA A 100 10.83 -13.22 -12.70
N LEU A 101 10.50 -13.21 -11.40
CA LEU A 101 9.75 -14.28 -10.75
C LEU A 101 8.30 -14.32 -11.23
N LEU A 102 7.61 -13.18 -11.28
CA LEU A 102 6.21 -13.09 -11.70
C LEU A 102 6.02 -13.54 -13.16
N ALA A 103 6.99 -13.27 -14.02
CA ALA A 103 6.97 -13.72 -15.42
C ALA A 103 6.97 -15.26 -15.58
N ARG A 104 7.31 -16.00 -14.51
CA ARG A 104 7.35 -17.48 -14.46
C ARG A 104 6.61 -18.03 -13.24
N SER A 105 5.52 -17.41 -12.86
CA SER A 105 4.74 -17.76 -11.66
C SER A 105 4.15 -19.18 -11.67
N GLU A 106 4.08 -19.82 -12.83
CA GLU A 106 3.64 -21.21 -12.98
C GLU A 106 4.80 -22.25 -12.90
N ALA A 107 6.04 -21.79 -12.78
CA ALA A 107 7.20 -22.70 -12.71
C ALA A 107 7.34 -23.37 -11.34
N ASP A 108 7.87 -24.59 -11.33
CA ASP A 108 8.21 -25.28 -10.08
C ASP A 108 9.21 -24.43 -9.26
N GLY A 109 8.98 -24.36 -7.96
CA GLY A 109 9.81 -23.60 -7.03
C GLY A 109 9.53 -22.08 -6.97
N PHE A 110 8.52 -21.59 -7.69
CA PHE A 110 8.11 -20.17 -7.66
C PHE A 110 7.80 -19.68 -6.23
N VAL A 111 7.03 -20.45 -5.47
CA VAL A 111 6.62 -20.05 -4.11
C VAL A 111 7.85 -19.93 -3.18
N ASP A 112 8.77 -20.88 -3.25
CA ASP A 112 10.00 -20.85 -2.44
C ASP A 112 10.91 -19.66 -2.83
N ALA A 113 11.00 -19.37 -4.12
CA ALA A 113 11.74 -18.22 -4.61
C ALA A 113 11.10 -16.89 -4.17
N LEU A 114 9.78 -16.79 -4.21
CA LEU A 114 9.05 -15.61 -3.74
C LEU A 114 9.23 -15.40 -2.22
N ILE A 115 9.17 -16.48 -1.43
CA ILE A 115 9.43 -16.42 0.02
C ILE A 115 10.86 -15.95 0.30
N SER A 116 11.83 -16.38 -0.51
CA SER A 116 13.23 -15.96 -0.37
C SER A 116 13.41 -14.48 -0.72
N LEU A 117 12.76 -14.00 -1.76
CA LEU A 117 12.74 -12.59 -2.14
C LEU A 117 12.07 -11.75 -1.05
N ASP A 118 10.89 -12.17 -0.58
CA ASP A 118 10.17 -11.46 0.48
C ASP A 118 11.04 -11.27 1.73
N ARG A 119 11.76 -12.31 2.15
CA ARG A 119 12.66 -12.22 3.31
C ARG A 119 13.76 -11.18 3.14
N LYS A 120 14.30 -11.01 1.92
CA LYS A 120 15.26 -9.94 1.61
C LYS A 120 14.58 -8.56 1.66
N ALA A 121 13.39 -8.46 1.06
CA ALA A 121 12.64 -7.22 0.97
C ALA A 121 12.15 -6.72 2.34
N GLN A 122 11.74 -7.62 3.25
CA GLN A 122 11.29 -7.25 4.59
C GLN A 122 12.37 -6.51 5.39
N ASN A 123 13.65 -6.88 5.24
CA ASN A 123 14.74 -6.14 5.89
C ASN A 123 14.80 -4.68 5.40
N LEU A 124 14.63 -4.46 4.07
CA LEU A 124 14.56 -3.11 3.51
C LEU A 124 13.31 -2.36 4.01
N PHE A 125 12.17 -3.04 4.06
CA PHE A 125 10.90 -2.43 4.49
C PHE A 125 10.87 -2.13 5.99
N ASP A 126 11.62 -2.84 6.82
CA ASP A 126 11.84 -2.47 8.23
C ASP A 126 12.51 -1.09 8.32
N ASP A 127 13.54 -0.85 7.52
CA ASP A 127 14.23 0.44 7.46
C ASP A 127 13.30 1.53 6.90
N VAL A 128 12.57 1.25 5.82
CA VAL A 128 11.56 2.19 5.25
C VAL A 128 10.52 2.56 6.31
N SER A 129 10.00 1.59 7.05
CA SER A 129 8.97 1.82 8.08
C SER A 129 9.50 2.60 9.29
N ALA A 130 10.81 2.55 9.54
CA ALA A 130 11.43 3.38 10.57
C ALA A 130 11.42 4.88 10.21
N PHE A 131 11.54 5.22 8.92
CA PHE A 131 11.45 6.61 8.43
C PHE A 131 10.00 7.04 8.15
N VAL A 132 9.17 6.14 7.66
CA VAL A 132 7.76 6.40 7.29
C VAL A 132 6.85 5.36 7.96
N PRO A 133 6.50 5.54 9.24
CA PRO A 133 5.80 4.50 10.03
C PRO A 133 4.48 4.00 9.45
N ARG A 134 3.72 4.83 8.71
CA ARG A 134 2.48 4.40 8.09
C ARG A 134 2.68 3.31 7.03
N LEU A 135 3.90 3.19 6.46
CA LEU A 135 4.23 2.17 5.46
C LEU A 135 4.42 0.76 6.07
N ALA A 136 4.50 0.65 7.39
CA ALA A 136 4.55 -0.66 8.08
C ALA A 136 3.33 -1.55 7.73
N ARG A 137 2.18 -0.96 7.42
CA ARG A 137 0.99 -1.73 7.00
C ARG A 137 1.23 -2.58 5.75
N TYR A 138 2.10 -2.14 4.84
CA TYR A 138 2.45 -2.93 3.65
C TYR A 138 3.11 -4.25 4.01
N GLN A 139 3.91 -4.31 5.07
CA GLN A 139 4.54 -5.56 5.54
C GLN A 139 3.49 -6.58 5.98
N ASP A 140 2.42 -6.15 6.66
CA ASP A 140 1.29 -7.01 7.00
C ASP A 140 0.57 -7.52 5.73
N LEU A 141 0.34 -6.64 4.75
CA LEU A 141 -0.30 -7.01 3.49
C LEU A 141 0.53 -8.02 2.68
N PHE A 142 1.86 -7.89 2.66
CA PHE A 142 2.74 -8.90 2.08
C PHE A 142 2.59 -10.25 2.78
N GLY A 143 2.57 -10.26 4.11
CA GLY A 143 2.34 -11.47 4.90
C GLY A 143 1.00 -12.13 4.61
N GLU A 144 -0.07 -11.35 4.55
CA GLU A 144 -1.43 -11.82 4.21
C GLU A 144 -1.49 -12.44 2.80
N ALA A 145 -0.84 -11.81 1.81
CA ALA A 145 -0.77 -12.34 0.45
C ALA A 145 0.05 -13.64 0.40
N LEU A 146 1.23 -13.66 1.05
CA LEU A 146 2.08 -14.87 1.10
C LEU A 146 1.40 -16.05 1.76
N ASP A 147 0.64 -15.85 2.83
CA ASP A 147 -0.08 -16.94 3.50
C ASP A 147 -1.13 -17.58 2.57
N LYS A 148 -1.80 -16.77 1.75
CA LYS A 148 -2.73 -17.26 0.73
C LYS A 148 -2.00 -18.01 -0.40
N ILE A 149 -0.83 -17.52 -0.82
CA ILE A 149 0.00 -18.17 -1.84
C ILE A 149 0.50 -19.55 -1.34
N LYS A 150 1.02 -19.60 -0.09
CA LYS A 150 1.43 -20.85 0.56
C LYS A 150 0.28 -21.83 0.70
N GLY A 151 -0.95 -21.35 0.89
CA GLY A 151 -2.18 -22.14 0.92
C GLY A 151 -2.66 -22.62 -0.45
N GLY A 152 -1.91 -22.35 -1.54
CA GLY A 152 -2.20 -22.80 -2.90
C GLY A 152 -2.97 -21.78 -3.77
N SER A 153 -3.23 -20.57 -3.26
CA SER A 153 -3.95 -19.52 -4.01
C SER A 153 -2.98 -18.64 -4.79
N LEU A 154 -2.36 -19.19 -5.85
CA LEU A 154 -1.32 -18.50 -6.65
C LEU A 154 -1.80 -17.18 -7.29
N ALA A 155 -3.10 -16.99 -7.49
CA ALA A 155 -3.68 -15.72 -7.96
C ALA A 155 -3.35 -14.52 -7.02
N TRP A 156 -2.94 -14.80 -5.77
CA TRP A 156 -2.47 -13.77 -4.83
C TRP A 156 -1.03 -13.34 -5.04
N ALA A 157 -0.30 -13.99 -5.94
CA ALA A 157 1.04 -13.56 -6.33
C ALA A 157 1.01 -12.45 -7.39
N THR A 158 0.10 -12.57 -8.35
CA THR A 158 0.01 -11.68 -9.52
C THR A 158 -1.07 -10.60 -9.34
N ALA A 159 -1.23 -9.71 -10.32
CA ALA A 159 -2.15 -8.56 -10.25
C ALA A 159 -3.67 -8.91 -10.28
N GLY A 160 -4.04 -10.18 -10.12
CA GLY A 160 -5.43 -10.65 -10.20
C GLY A 160 -6.32 -10.25 -9.01
N ASN A 161 -5.75 -9.94 -7.86
CA ASN A 161 -6.47 -9.54 -6.65
C ASN A 161 -6.04 -8.16 -6.19
N ILE A 162 -6.93 -7.46 -5.48
CA ILE A 162 -6.73 -6.04 -5.10
C ILE A 162 -5.54 -5.80 -4.16
N ASP A 163 -5.22 -6.78 -3.30
CA ASP A 163 -4.07 -6.76 -2.39
C ASP A 163 -3.17 -8.00 -2.60
N SER A 164 -3.04 -8.44 -3.87
CA SER A 164 -2.06 -9.45 -4.22
C SER A 164 -0.63 -8.95 -3.98
N TYR A 165 0.33 -9.86 -3.86
CA TYR A 165 1.73 -9.53 -3.62
C TYR A 165 2.27 -8.50 -4.62
N ALA A 166 2.02 -8.70 -5.92
CA ALA A 166 2.44 -7.79 -6.97
C ALA A 166 1.76 -6.41 -6.90
N VAL A 167 0.51 -6.33 -6.47
CA VAL A 167 -0.21 -5.05 -6.29
C VAL A 167 0.35 -4.30 -5.08
N VAL A 168 0.49 -4.97 -3.95
CA VAL A 168 1.06 -4.41 -2.71
C VAL A 168 2.49 -3.89 -2.96
N TRP A 169 3.30 -4.65 -3.72
CA TRP A 169 4.65 -4.24 -4.09
C TRP A 169 4.68 -2.94 -4.89
N ARG A 170 3.85 -2.84 -5.94
CA ARG A 170 3.76 -1.62 -6.75
C ARG A 170 3.31 -0.41 -5.95
N GLU A 171 2.38 -0.60 -5.03
CA GLU A 171 1.90 0.47 -4.16
C GLU A 171 2.99 0.91 -3.18
N MET A 172 3.67 -0.02 -2.52
CA MET A 172 4.80 0.27 -1.64
C MET A 172 5.93 1.00 -2.39
N LYS A 173 6.26 0.56 -3.61
CA LYS A 173 7.24 1.22 -4.47
C LYS A 173 6.82 2.66 -4.82
N ALA A 174 5.54 2.88 -5.16
CA ALA A 174 5.02 4.22 -5.46
C ALA A 174 5.07 5.15 -4.25
N GLU A 175 4.75 4.64 -3.07
CA GLU A 175 4.85 5.37 -1.80
C GLU A 175 6.31 5.78 -1.51
N LEU A 176 7.23 4.82 -1.66
CA LEU A 176 8.65 5.08 -1.41
C LEU A 176 9.23 6.06 -2.42
N ALA A 177 8.87 5.95 -3.71
CA ALA A 177 9.24 6.91 -4.73
C ALA A 177 8.74 8.32 -4.40
N GLY A 178 7.47 8.44 -3.99
CA GLY A 178 6.90 9.71 -3.56
C GLY A 178 7.61 10.31 -2.34
N ALA A 179 7.98 9.50 -1.37
CA ALA A 179 8.76 9.94 -0.19
C ALA A 179 10.19 10.35 -0.56
N ALA A 180 10.82 9.69 -1.54
CA ALA A 180 12.14 10.01 -2.07
C ALA A 180 12.16 11.23 -3.01
N GLY A 181 11.01 11.84 -3.31
CA GLY A 181 10.94 12.99 -4.20
C GLY A 181 11.09 12.67 -5.69
N SER A 182 10.88 11.39 -6.07
CA SER A 182 11.11 10.85 -7.43
C SER A 182 9.83 10.82 -8.26
#